data_8c23a2d4105b001bc7d2975fe309b72a
#
_entry.id   8c23a2d4105b001bc7d2975fe309b72a
#
_cell.length_a   1.000
_cell.length_b   1.000
_cell.length_c   1.000
_cell.angle_alpha   90.00
_cell.angle_beta   90.00
_cell.angle_gamma   90.00
#
_symmetry.space_group_name_H-M   'P 1'
#
loop_
_entity.id
_entity.type
_entity.pdbx_description
1 polymer ?
#
loop_
_entity_poly.entity_id
_entity_poly.type
_entity_poly.pdbx_seq_one_letter_code
_entity_poly.pdbx_strand_id
1 'polypeptide(L)'
;GGMSKEDKDNSHNAFIKGEIMVIVATISFGMGIDKSDIRHVVNYGVPTDIESYYQEIGRAGRDGLMSKATMYYDLKNFSTVKYLINQSSDPKQIDIKTEGMNLLRKYIEENNICRQQVIDYYFEKGSFPTEEDIVNIPKCNLCDNCLGEKKDDIRDISEETKHIINMINNQKRVNGFTFGMSKTVDMIKHKDHPLFINRSKIWIKELIQILIGKNILISYHKGYGFIIDVGKKNIDELI
;
A
#
# COMPACT_ATOMS: atom_id res chain seq x y z
N GLY A 1 12.93 18.02 -1.85
CA GLY A 1 12.57 19.06 -0.95
C GLY A 1 13.63 20.10 -0.60
N GLY A 2 14.91 19.76 -0.42
CA GLY A 2 15.94 20.70 0.08
C GLY A 2 16.71 21.49 -0.98
N MET A 3 16.41 21.34 -2.26
CA MET A 3 17.10 22.05 -3.35
C MET A 3 16.70 23.52 -3.40
N SER A 4 17.64 24.38 -3.85
CA SER A 4 17.36 25.78 -4.16
C SER A 4 16.32 25.92 -5.28
N LYS A 5 15.72 27.09 -5.44
CA LYS A 5 14.80 27.33 -6.54
C LYS A 5 15.52 27.21 -7.89
N GLU A 6 16.70 27.74 -8.00
CA GLU A 6 17.53 27.71 -9.22
C GLU A 6 17.86 26.26 -9.63
N ASP A 7 18.29 25.39 -8.67
CA ASP A 7 18.59 23.99 -8.97
C ASP A 7 17.34 23.22 -9.42
N LYS A 8 16.18 23.54 -8.86
CA LYS A 8 14.91 22.94 -9.29
C LYS A 8 14.56 23.35 -10.72
N ASP A 9 14.68 24.64 -11.03
CA ASP A 9 14.37 25.18 -12.35
C ASP A 9 15.35 24.64 -13.40
N ASN A 10 16.65 24.53 -13.06
CA ASN A 10 17.65 23.92 -13.94
C ASN A 10 17.35 22.43 -14.20
N SER A 11 17.05 21.65 -13.16
CA SER A 11 16.70 20.23 -13.30
C SER A 11 15.42 20.04 -14.11
N HIS A 12 14.42 20.88 -13.91
CA HIS A 12 13.18 20.87 -14.67
C HIS A 12 13.43 21.16 -16.15
N ASN A 13 14.17 22.23 -16.46
CA ASN A 13 14.47 22.61 -17.83
C ASN A 13 15.30 21.56 -18.56
N ALA A 14 16.30 20.97 -17.90
CA ALA A 14 17.10 19.88 -18.45
C ALA A 14 16.24 18.64 -18.77
N PHE A 15 15.27 18.31 -17.92
CA PHE A 15 14.33 17.21 -18.16
C PHE A 15 13.39 17.51 -19.34
N ILE A 16 12.81 18.70 -19.40
CA ILE A 16 11.91 19.11 -20.50
C ILE A 16 12.66 19.07 -21.85
N LYS A 17 13.90 19.53 -21.88
CA LYS A 17 14.73 19.51 -23.10
C LYS A 17 15.27 18.13 -23.46
N GLY A 18 15.11 17.12 -22.60
CA GLY A 18 15.65 15.78 -22.81
C GLY A 18 17.16 15.66 -22.58
N GLU A 19 17.79 16.65 -21.96
CA GLU A 19 19.19 16.62 -21.53
C GLU A 19 19.42 15.59 -20.42
N ILE A 20 18.40 15.35 -19.58
CA ILE A 20 18.36 14.24 -18.62
C ILE A 20 17.13 13.36 -18.86
N MET A 21 17.32 12.07 -18.72
CA MET A 21 16.29 11.05 -19.04
C MET A 21 15.39 10.72 -17.85
N VAL A 22 15.85 11.00 -16.64
CA VAL A 22 15.13 10.65 -15.39
C VAL A 22 15.11 11.86 -14.47
N ILE A 23 13.94 12.11 -13.90
CA ILE A 23 13.77 13.11 -12.84
C ILE A 23 13.10 12.44 -11.63
N VAL A 24 13.64 12.71 -10.44
CA VAL A 24 13.05 12.30 -9.16
C VAL A 24 12.41 13.53 -8.52
N ALA A 25 11.12 13.48 -8.32
CA ALA A 25 10.35 14.64 -7.89
C ALA A 25 9.36 14.28 -6.76
N THR A 26 9.01 15.27 -5.95
CA THR A 26 7.85 15.19 -5.07
C THR A 26 6.57 15.54 -5.85
N ILE A 27 5.41 15.22 -5.29
CA ILE A 27 4.09 15.53 -5.87
C ILE A 27 4.01 17.01 -6.27
N SER A 28 4.41 17.92 -5.38
CA SER A 28 4.36 19.38 -5.63
C SER A 28 5.19 19.84 -6.84
N PHE A 29 6.32 19.21 -7.07
CA PHE A 29 7.17 19.52 -8.24
C PHE A 29 6.61 18.83 -9.49
N GLY A 30 6.13 17.61 -9.34
CA GLY A 30 5.51 16.84 -10.42
C GLY A 30 4.34 17.60 -11.07
N MET A 31 3.52 18.33 -10.34
CA MET A 31 2.36 19.07 -10.87
C MET A 31 2.69 20.09 -11.97
N GLY A 32 3.94 20.55 -12.06
CA GLY A 32 4.40 21.49 -13.09
C GLY A 32 5.04 20.86 -14.33
N ILE A 33 5.20 19.54 -14.38
CA ILE A 33 5.86 18.87 -15.52
C ILE A 33 4.87 18.66 -16.65
N ASP A 34 5.06 19.38 -17.76
CA ASP A 34 4.33 19.19 -19.01
C ASP A 34 5.29 18.72 -20.11
N LYS A 35 5.57 17.43 -20.14
CA LYS A 35 6.37 16.74 -21.14
C LYS A 35 5.54 15.60 -21.69
N SER A 36 5.26 15.64 -23.00
CA SER A 36 4.32 14.72 -23.63
C SER A 36 4.86 13.29 -23.76
N ASP A 37 6.17 13.14 -23.93
CA ASP A 37 6.88 11.89 -24.24
C ASP A 37 7.42 11.15 -23.00
N ILE A 38 6.84 11.34 -21.83
CA ILE A 38 7.20 10.55 -20.63
C ILE A 38 6.75 9.11 -20.87
N ARG A 39 7.73 8.18 -20.90
CA ARG A 39 7.48 6.75 -21.16
C ARG A 39 7.21 5.95 -19.89
N HIS A 40 7.68 6.41 -18.74
CA HIS A 40 7.54 5.67 -17.51
C HIS A 40 7.36 6.60 -16.31
N VAL A 41 6.27 6.40 -15.58
CA VAL A 41 6.05 7.01 -14.27
C VAL A 41 6.21 5.94 -13.19
N VAL A 42 7.02 6.23 -12.20
CA VAL A 42 7.30 5.33 -11.07
C VAL A 42 6.89 6.00 -9.77
N ASN A 43 5.90 5.43 -9.09
CA ASN A 43 5.55 5.79 -7.73
C ASN A 43 6.40 4.98 -6.75
N TYR A 44 7.21 5.65 -5.95
CA TYR A 44 7.97 5.03 -4.86
C TYR A 44 7.27 5.30 -3.53
N GLY A 45 6.42 4.38 -3.13
CA GLY A 45 5.44 4.52 -2.06
C GLY A 45 4.02 4.67 -2.58
N VAL A 46 3.04 4.70 -1.66
CA VAL A 46 1.63 4.87 -2.02
C VAL A 46 1.21 6.33 -1.99
N PRO A 47 0.47 6.83 -2.99
CA PRO A 47 -0.27 8.07 -2.92
C PRO A 47 -1.33 8.06 -1.79
N THR A 48 -1.97 9.19 -1.56
CA THR A 48 -2.98 9.32 -0.50
C THR A 48 -4.33 8.69 -0.88
N ASP A 49 -4.67 8.69 -2.16
CA ASP A 49 -5.95 8.29 -2.72
C ASP A 49 -5.82 7.92 -4.21
N ILE A 50 -6.90 7.42 -4.80
CA ILE A 50 -6.94 7.02 -6.23
C ILE A 50 -6.79 8.23 -7.15
N GLU A 51 -7.35 9.38 -6.80
CA GLU A 51 -7.27 10.61 -7.58
C GLU A 51 -5.83 11.10 -7.69
N SER A 52 -5.12 11.12 -6.57
CA SER A 52 -3.69 11.47 -6.53
C SER A 52 -2.87 10.51 -7.38
N TYR A 53 -3.12 9.21 -7.25
CA TYR A 53 -2.46 8.20 -8.08
C TYR A 53 -2.72 8.42 -9.56
N TYR A 54 -3.99 8.59 -9.96
CA TYR A 54 -4.38 8.82 -11.35
C TYR A 54 -3.76 10.08 -11.94
N GLN A 55 -3.70 11.15 -11.14
CA GLN A 55 -3.06 12.40 -11.51
C GLN A 55 -1.55 12.26 -11.75
N GLU A 56 -0.89 11.42 -10.94
CA GLU A 56 0.54 11.15 -11.06
C GLU A 56 0.84 10.29 -12.29
N ILE A 57 0.13 9.19 -12.52
CA ILE A 57 0.35 8.32 -13.67
C ILE A 57 -0.11 8.96 -14.98
N GLY A 58 -1.10 9.86 -14.96
CA GLY A 58 -1.58 10.61 -16.11
C GLY A 58 -0.56 11.56 -16.75
N ARG A 59 0.66 11.61 -16.21
CA ARG A 59 1.79 12.31 -16.83
C ARG A 59 2.48 11.50 -17.91
N ALA A 60 2.32 10.17 -17.90
CA ALA A 60 2.88 9.28 -18.89
C ALA A 60 2.05 9.27 -20.18
N GLY A 61 2.71 9.25 -21.34
CA GLY A 61 2.09 9.00 -22.63
C GLY A 61 1.09 10.06 -23.10
N ARG A 62 1.28 11.32 -22.77
CA ARG A 62 0.40 12.42 -23.24
C ARG A 62 0.42 12.60 -24.77
N ASP A 63 1.41 12.05 -25.43
CA ASP A 63 1.50 11.99 -26.90
C ASP A 63 0.72 10.81 -27.52
N GLY A 64 0.01 10.03 -26.70
CA GLY A 64 -0.77 8.86 -27.13
C GLY A 64 0.06 7.60 -27.39
N LEU A 65 1.38 7.64 -27.20
CA LEU A 65 2.23 6.48 -27.35
C LEU A 65 2.25 5.62 -26.06
N MET A 66 2.55 4.33 -26.24
CA MET A 66 2.62 3.38 -25.13
C MET A 66 3.56 3.87 -24.04
N SER A 67 3.06 3.82 -22.80
CA SER A 67 3.78 4.22 -21.61
C SER A 67 3.45 3.28 -20.45
N LYS A 68 4.29 3.29 -19.43
CA LYS A 68 4.15 2.41 -18.26
C LYS A 68 4.03 3.22 -16.99
N ALA A 69 3.09 2.82 -16.12
CA ALA A 69 3.01 3.26 -14.74
C ALA A 69 3.38 2.09 -13.83
N THR A 70 4.26 2.33 -12.86
CA THR A 70 4.69 1.30 -11.90
C THR A 70 4.63 1.87 -10.49
N MET A 71 4.08 1.11 -9.55
CA MET A 71 4.09 1.46 -8.14
C MET A 71 4.92 0.46 -7.35
N TYR A 72 5.93 0.95 -6.62
CA TYR A 72 6.65 0.18 -5.61
C TYR A 72 6.15 0.58 -4.24
N TYR A 73 5.59 -0.35 -3.50
CA TYR A 73 5.01 -0.08 -2.18
C TYR A 73 5.30 -1.20 -1.18
N ASP A 74 5.19 -0.86 0.10
CA ASP A 74 5.09 -1.82 1.19
C ASP A 74 3.95 -1.41 2.14
N LEU A 75 3.51 -2.34 2.99
CA LEU A 75 2.40 -2.08 3.92
C LEU A 75 2.67 -0.93 4.91
N LYS A 76 3.95 -0.59 5.16
CA LYS A 76 4.33 0.55 6.01
C LYS A 76 3.97 1.88 5.37
N ASN A 77 3.91 1.95 4.03
CA ASN A 77 3.53 3.18 3.35
C ASN A 77 2.12 3.61 3.77
N PHE A 78 1.18 2.67 3.90
CA PHE A 78 -0.17 2.98 4.38
C PHE A 78 -0.18 3.49 5.84
N SER A 79 0.70 2.96 6.69
CA SER A 79 0.85 3.47 8.06
C SER A 79 1.35 4.91 8.08
N THR A 80 2.28 5.25 7.18
CA THR A 80 2.80 6.62 7.03
C THR A 80 1.71 7.56 6.51
N VAL A 81 0.96 7.16 5.49
CA VAL A 81 -0.16 7.95 4.96
C VAL A 81 -1.23 8.17 6.03
N LYS A 82 -1.61 7.11 6.78
CA LYS A 82 -2.56 7.20 7.89
C LYS A 82 -2.07 8.16 8.99
N TYR A 83 -0.79 8.11 9.31
CA TYR A 83 -0.21 9.06 10.27
C TYR A 83 -0.34 10.51 9.81
N LEU A 84 -0.05 10.78 8.53
CA LEU A 84 -0.19 12.12 7.94
C LEU A 84 -1.65 12.59 7.91
N ILE A 85 -2.59 11.71 7.58
CA ILE A 85 -4.03 12.00 7.60
C ILE A 85 -4.48 12.43 9.01
N ASN A 86 -4.03 11.71 10.04
CA ASN A 86 -4.39 11.97 11.43
C ASN A 86 -3.78 13.26 12.02
N GLN A 87 -2.89 13.95 11.29
CA GLN A 87 -2.39 15.27 11.69
C GLN A 87 -3.38 16.41 11.37
N SER A 88 -4.45 16.14 10.61
CA SER A 88 -5.50 17.12 10.39
C SER A 88 -6.27 17.38 11.67
N SER A 89 -6.65 18.64 11.90
CA SER A 89 -7.50 19.05 13.04
C SER A 89 -9.00 18.88 12.75
N ASP A 90 -9.38 18.61 11.48
CA ASP A 90 -10.77 18.45 11.07
C ASP A 90 -11.15 16.96 10.96
N PRO A 91 -12.03 16.45 11.86
CA PRO A 91 -12.48 15.05 11.82
C PRO A 91 -13.10 14.62 10.50
N LYS A 92 -13.86 15.49 9.84
CA LYS A 92 -14.49 15.18 8.53
C LYS A 92 -13.44 14.97 7.45
N GLN A 93 -12.38 15.76 7.47
CA GLN A 93 -11.25 15.60 6.55
C GLN A 93 -10.50 14.30 6.80
N ILE A 94 -10.37 13.90 8.07
CA ILE A 94 -9.74 12.62 8.44
C ILE A 94 -10.55 11.45 7.89
N ASP A 95 -11.87 11.48 8.04
CA ASP A 95 -12.74 10.41 7.55
C ASP A 95 -12.67 10.28 6.02
N ILE A 96 -12.82 11.39 5.28
CA ILE A 96 -12.76 11.42 3.82
C ILE A 96 -11.41 10.89 3.31
N LYS A 97 -10.31 11.39 3.86
CA LYS A 97 -8.97 10.95 3.43
C LYS A 97 -8.68 9.49 3.82
N THR A 98 -9.21 9.03 4.95
CA THR A 98 -9.07 7.64 5.36
C THR A 98 -9.85 6.72 4.41
N GLU A 99 -11.03 7.12 3.98
CA GLU A 99 -11.81 6.39 2.99
C GLU A 99 -11.07 6.32 1.64
N GLY A 100 -10.56 7.45 1.13
CA GLY A 100 -9.76 7.50 -0.10
C GLY A 100 -8.53 6.59 -0.04
N MET A 101 -7.80 6.61 1.08
CA MET A 101 -6.67 5.70 1.31
C MET A 101 -7.10 4.22 1.29
N ASN A 102 -8.25 3.89 1.89
CA ASN A 102 -8.76 2.51 1.93
C ASN A 102 -9.19 2.05 0.52
N LEU A 103 -9.78 2.92 -0.27
CA LEU A 103 -10.13 2.63 -1.68
C LEU A 103 -8.89 2.40 -2.53
N LEU A 104 -7.85 3.24 -2.38
CA LEU A 104 -6.56 3.02 -3.05
C LEU A 104 -5.93 1.69 -2.62
N ARG A 105 -5.99 1.36 -1.34
CA ARG A 105 -5.49 0.08 -0.85
C ARG A 105 -6.22 -1.09 -1.52
N LYS A 106 -7.55 -1.03 -1.58
CA LYS A 106 -8.36 -2.05 -2.25
C LYS A 106 -8.00 -2.16 -3.74
N TYR A 107 -7.77 -1.02 -4.42
CA TYR A 107 -7.30 -0.99 -5.80
C TYR A 107 -5.96 -1.69 -5.99
N ILE A 108 -5.01 -1.48 -5.09
CA ILE A 108 -3.68 -2.09 -5.15
C ILE A 108 -3.74 -3.60 -4.86
N GLU A 109 -4.54 -4.00 -3.87
CA GLU A 109 -4.70 -5.40 -3.45
C GLU A 109 -5.60 -6.22 -4.40
N GLU A 110 -6.38 -5.57 -5.28
CA GLU A 110 -7.23 -6.24 -6.26
C GLU A 110 -6.38 -6.93 -7.36
N ASN A 111 -6.62 -8.21 -7.59
CA ASN A 111 -5.84 -9.02 -8.53
C ASN A 111 -6.64 -9.58 -9.71
N ASN A 112 -7.98 -9.51 -9.68
CA ASN A 112 -8.86 -10.13 -10.69
C ASN A 112 -9.45 -9.10 -11.65
N ILE A 113 -9.76 -7.90 -11.15
CA ILE A 113 -10.40 -6.85 -11.94
C ILE A 113 -9.35 -6.03 -12.68
N CYS A 114 -9.59 -5.74 -13.96
CA CYS A 114 -8.73 -4.86 -14.75
C CYS A 114 -8.53 -3.51 -14.05
N ARG A 115 -7.29 -3.03 -13.97
CA ARG A 115 -6.95 -1.75 -13.34
C ARG A 115 -7.72 -0.57 -13.94
N GLN A 116 -7.86 -0.56 -15.26
CA GLN A 116 -8.61 0.49 -15.97
C GLN A 116 -10.10 0.44 -15.64
N GLN A 117 -10.70 -0.77 -15.60
CA GLN A 117 -12.12 -0.91 -15.22
C GLN A 117 -12.40 -0.35 -13.83
N VAL A 118 -11.52 -0.59 -12.87
CA VAL A 118 -11.67 -0.04 -11.50
C VAL A 118 -11.60 1.48 -11.53
N ILE A 119 -10.64 2.05 -12.25
CA ILE A 119 -10.47 3.51 -12.35
C ILE A 119 -11.68 4.16 -13.03
N ASP A 120 -12.12 3.63 -14.17
CA ASP A 120 -13.26 4.18 -14.93
C ASP A 120 -14.54 4.15 -14.09
N TYR A 121 -14.82 3.02 -13.43
CA TYR A 121 -15.97 2.90 -12.54
C TYR A 121 -15.88 3.84 -11.34
N TYR A 122 -14.70 3.93 -10.71
CA TYR A 122 -14.49 4.80 -9.57
C TYR A 122 -14.77 6.27 -9.91
N PHE A 123 -14.25 6.76 -11.04
CA PHE A 123 -14.50 8.15 -11.46
C PHE A 123 -15.94 8.41 -11.88
N GLU A 124 -16.68 7.39 -12.32
CA GLU A 124 -18.10 7.52 -12.67
C GLU A 124 -19.02 7.43 -11.45
N LYS A 125 -18.77 6.53 -10.51
CA LYS A 125 -19.67 6.17 -9.41
C LYS A 125 -19.19 6.58 -8.02
N GLY A 126 -17.91 6.95 -7.86
CA GLY A 126 -17.33 7.31 -6.57
C GLY A 126 -17.12 6.13 -5.62
N SER A 127 -17.20 4.89 -6.12
CA SER A 127 -17.09 3.68 -5.31
C SER A 127 -16.24 2.61 -6.00
N PHE A 128 -15.85 1.58 -5.26
CA PHE A 128 -15.12 0.44 -5.82
C PHE A 128 -16.10 -0.54 -6.47
N PRO A 129 -15.83 -1.02 -7.72
CA PRO A 129 -16.73 -1.92 -8.43
C PRO A 129 -16.76 -3.33 -7.82
N THR A 130 -17.89 -4.01 -8.04
CA THR A 130 -17.99 -5.47 -7.97
C THR A 130 -17.75 -6.08 -9.36
N GLU A 131 -17.64 -7.40 -9.45
CA GLU A 131 -17.50 -8.07 -10.74
C GLU A 131 -18.72 -7.84 -11.64
N GLU A 132 -19.92 -7.73 -11.07
CA GLU A 132 -21.16 -7.45 -11.81
C GLU A 132 -21.18 -6.05 -12.41
N ASP A 133 -20.64 -5.07 -11.70
CA ASP A 133 -20.62 -3.67 -12.13
C ASP A 133 -19.78 -3.45 -13.39
N ILE A 134 -18.76 -4.29 -13.61
CA ILE A 134 -17.77 -4.08 -14.67
C ILE A 134 -17.98 -4.95 -15.92
N VAL A 135 -19.04 -5.78 -15.96
CA VAL A 135 -19.30 -6.70 -17.09
C VAL A 135 -19.33 -5.96 -18.45
N ASN A 136 -19.85 -4.73 -18.48
CA ASN A 136 -19.97 -3.93 -19.69
C ASN A 136 -18.80 -2.95 -19.91
N ILE A 137 -17.84 -2.89 -19.00
CA ILE A 137 -16.66 -2.04 -19.16
C ILE A 137 -15.53 -2.85 -19.82
N PRO A 138 -14.95 -2.41 -20.94
CA PRO A 138 -13.92 -3.16 -21.64
C PRO A 138 -12.64 -3.27 -20.81
N LYS A 139 -11.98 -4.43 -20.87
CA LYS A 139 -10.66 -4.62 -20.27
C LYS A 139 -9.59 -3.91 -21.10
N CYS A 140 -8.58 -3.34 -20.44
CA CYS A 140 -7.49 -2.66 -21.14
C CYS A 140 -6.51 -3.63 -21.84
N ASN A 141 -6.42 -4.89 -21.40
CA ASN A 141 -5.48 -5.92 -21.88
C ASN A 141 -3.99 -5.54 -21.77
N LEU A 142 -3.65 -4.54 -20.97
CA LEU A 142 -2.30 -4.00 -20.82
C LEU A 142 -1.83 -3.95 -19.37
N CYS A 143 -2.73 -3.95 -18.39
CA CYS A 143 -2.36 -3.90 -16.99
C CYS A 143 -1.91 -5.27 -16.45
N ASP A 144 -1.24 -5.26 -15.31
CA ASP A 144 -0.76 -6.45 -14.59
C ASP A 144 -1.85 -7.51 -14.38
N ASN A 145 -3.08 -7.10 -14.00
CA ASN A 145 -4.20 -8.01 -13.82
C ASN A 145 -4.68 -8.64 -15.15
N CYS A 146 -4.68 -7.89 -16.24
CA CYS A 146 -5.04 -8.43 -17.56
C CYS A 146 -3.98 -9.38 -18.11
N LEU A 147 -2.70 -9.09 -17.85
CA LEU A 147 -1.59 -9.89 -18.35
C LEU A 147 -1.27 -11.09 -17.48
N GLY A 148 -1.88 -11.19 -16.29
CA GLY A 148 -1.60 -12.27 -15.34
C GLY A 148 -0.17 -12.23 -14.78
N GLU A 149 0.46 -11.04 -14.76
CA GLU A 149 1.85 -10.88 -14.32
C GLU A 149 2.04 -11.11 -12.82
N LYS A 150 0.96 -11.05 -12.05
CA LYS A 150 0.96 -11.42 -10.63
C LYS A 150 0.71 -12.92 -10.48
N LYS A 151 1.75 -13.70 -10.54
CA LYS A 151 1.76 -15.00 -9.86
C LYS A 151 2.06 -14.72 -8.40
N ASP A 152 1.04 -14.38 -7.62
CA ASP A 152 1.17 -14.51 -6.20
C ASP A 152 1.41 -16.00 -5.93
N ASP A 153 2.56 -16.33 -5.36
CA ASP A 153 2.75 -17.62 -4.69
C ASP A 153 1.78 -17.62 -3.51
N ILE A 154 0.52 -17.99 -3.78
CA ILE A 154 -0.50 -18.14 -2.76
C ILE A 154 0.02 -19.21 -1.81
N ARG A 155 0.42 -18.77 -0.63
CA ARG A 155 0.89 -19.67 0.40
C ARG A 155 -0.12 -19.67 1.54
N ASP A 156 -0.50 -20.88 1.96
CA ASP A 156 -1.22 -21.05 3.22
C ASP A 156 -0.30 -20.66 4.40
N ILE A 157 -0.74 -19.68 5.16
CA ILE A 157 -0.07 -19.17 6.38
C ILE A 157 -0.91 -19.42 7.63
N SER A 158 -1.89 -20.31 7.55
CA SER A 158 -2.84 -20.58 8.65
C SER A 158 -2.11 -21.07 9.89
N GLU A 159 -1.14 -21.96 9.75
CA GLU A 159 -0.39 -22.50 10.89
C GLU A 159 0.50 -21.44 11.55
N GLU A 160 1.20 -20.63 10.77
CA GLU A 160 1.99 -19.50 11.29
C GLU A 160 1.08 -18.50 12.02
N THR A 161 -0.10 -18.23 11.47
CA THR A 161 -1.08 -17.32 12.06
C THR A 161 -1.62 -17.85 13.39
N LYS A 162 -2.02 -19.12 13.44
CA LYS A 162 -2.46 -19.80 14.69
C LYS A 162 -1.37 -19.74 15.75
N HIS A 163 -0.12 -20.00 15.38
CA HIS A 163 1.00 -19.95 16.30
C HIS A 163 1.20 -18.54 16.89
N ILE A 164 1.16 -17.51 16.05
CA ILE A 164 1.30 -16.10 16.49
C ILE A 164 0.19 -15.73 17.47
N ILE A 165 -1.07 -16.07 17.17
CA ILE A 165 -2.21 -15.80 18.05
C ILE A 165 -2.06 -16.51 19.38
N ASN A 166 -1.74 -17.80 19.38
CA ASN A 166 -1.54 -18.58 20.58
C ASN A 166 -0.41 -18.01 21.45
N MET A 167 0.67 -17.56 20.81
CA MET A 167 1.78 -16.94 21.52
C MET A 167 1.36 -15.61 22.19
N ILE A 168 0.63 -14.74 21.49
CA ILE A 168 0.14 -13.47 22.01
C ILE A 168 -0.84 -13.72 23.19
N ASN A 169 -1.78 -14.64 23.01
CA ASN A 169 -2.73 -15.00 24.07
C ASN A 169 -2.04 -15.58 25.31
N ASN A 170 -1.04 -16.43 25.13
CA ASN A 170 -0.26 -16.98 26.23
C ASN A 170 0.53 -15.90 26.96
N GLN A 171 1.12 -14.94 26.27
CA GLN A 171 1.79 -13.78 26.89
C GLN A 171 0.83 -12.96 27.72
N LYS A 172 -0.36 -12.67 27.18
CA LYS A 172 -1.39 -11.92 27.89
C LYS A 172 -1.82 -12.64 29.18
N ARG A 173 -1.96 -13.98 29.10
CA ARG A 173 -2.32 -14.81 30.27
C ARG A 173 -1.22 -14.82 31.33
N VAL A 174 0.06 -14.93 30.94
CA VAL A 174 1.18 -15.06 31.88
C VAL A 174 1.61 -13.71 32.45
N ASN A 175 1.68 -12.68 31.60
CA ASN A 175 2.25 -11.37 31.98
C ASN A 175 1.19 -10.30 32.25
N GLY A 176 -0.09 -10.54 31.92
CA GLY A 176 -1.15 -9.54 32.01
C GLY A 176 -1.11 -8.48 30.89
N PHE A 177 -0.15 -8.55 29.97
CA PHE A 177 0.01 -7.61 28.86
C PHE A 177 0.67 -8.29 27.65
N THR A 178 0.60 -7.62 26.49
CA THR A 178 1.25 -8.01 25.23
C THR A 178 2.35 -7.02 24.87
N PHE A 179 3.15 -7.35 23.87
CA PHE A 179 4.31 -6.56 23.48
C PHE A 179 4.10 -5.83 22.15
N GLY A 180 4.97 -4.86 21.86
CA GLY A 180 5.05 -4.17 20.58
C GLY A 180 5.72 -5.02 19.50
N MET A 181 5.69 -4.52 18.26
CA MET A 181 6.15 -5.22 17.05
C MET A 181 7.52 -5.86 17.19
N SER A 182 8.54 -5.11 17.56
CA SER A 182 9.92 -5.61 17.60
C SER A 182 10.07 -6.76 18.60
N LYS A 183 9.52 -6.62 19.80
CA LYS A 183 9.60 -7.65 20.82
C LYS A 183 8.81 -8.90 20.44
N THR A 184 7.65 -8.74 19.81
CA THR A 184 6.83 -9.86 19.31
C THR A 184 7.58 -10.63 18.22
N VAL A 185 8.20 -9.93 17.26
CA VAL A 185 9.04 -10.54 16.21
C VAL A 185 10.22 -11.30 16.80
N ASP A 186 10.93 -10.69 17.77
CA ASP A 186 12.08 -11.33 18.43
C ASP A 186 11.66 -12.61 19.17
N MET A 187 10.52 -12.60 19.83
CA MET A 187 10.01 -13.78 20.53
C MET A 187 9.59 -14.91 19.60
N ILE A 188 9.00 -14.60 18.45
CA ILE A 188 8.67 -15.60 17.42
C ILE A 188 9.98 -16.22 16.90
N LYS A 189 10.98 -15.39 16.60
CA LYS A 189 12.24 -15.85 16.02
C LYS A 189 13.13 -16.61 17.02
N HIS A 190 13.08 -16.22 18.30
CA HIS A 190 13.97 -16.79 19.34
C HIS A 190 13.66 -18.25 19.70
N LYS A 191 12.47 -18.76 19.40
CA LYS A 191 12.03 -20.09 19.83
C LYS A 191 12.40 -21.22 18.87
N ASP A 192 13.21 -20.96 17.82
CA ASP A 192 13.60 -21.92 16.77
C ASP A 192 12.44 -22.81 16.29
N HIS A 193 11.24 -22.22 16.27
CA HIS A 193 10.03 -22.93 15.90
C HIS A 193 10.09 -23.34 14.42
N PRO A 194 9.76 -24.60 14.06
CA PRO A 194 9.88 -25.12 12.70
C PRO A 194 9.23 -24.23 11.62
N LEU A 195 8.10 -23.59 11.95
CA LEU A 195 7.40 -22.68 11.04
C LEU A 195 8.20 -21.40 10.72
N PHE A 196 9.10 -20.96 11.61
CA PHE A 196 9.81 -19.68 11.51
C PHE A 196 11.34 -19.79 11.43
N ILE A 197 11.92 -21.00 11.55
CA ILE A 197 13.38 -21.21 11.57
C ILE A 197 14.06 -20.64 10.33
N ASN A 198 13.43 -20.82 9.15
CA ASN A 198 13.92 -20.34 7.86
C ASN A 198 13.34 -18.99 7.44
N ARG A 199 12.63 -18.27 8.35
CA ARG A 199 12.02 -16.98 8.06
C ARG A 199 12.86 -15.84 8.61
N SER A 200 13.02 -14.77 7.82
CA SER A 200 13.68 -13.54 8.31
C SER A 200 12.78 -12.80 9.30
N LYS A 201 13.38 -11.97 10.17
CA LYS A 201 12.61 -11.06 11.03
C LYS A 201 11.74 -10.10 10.22
N ILE A 202 12.20 -9.72 9.02
CA ILE A 202 11.43 -8.86 8.10
C ILE A 202 10.17 -9.59 7.65
N TRP A 203 10.27 -10.83 7.21
CA TRP A 203 9.13 -11.64 6.79
C TRP A 203 8.10 -11.79 7.93
N ILE A 204 8.55 -12.09 9.16
CA ILE A 204 7.66 -12.20 10.32
C ILE A 204 6.94 -10.88 10.60
N LYS A 205 7.66 -9.77 10.48
CA LYS A 205 7.10 -8.44 10.66
C LYS A 205 6.03 -8.11 9.62
N GLU A 206 6.28 -8.45 8.37
CA GLU A 206 5.32 -8.29 7.26
C GLU A 206 4.07 -9.15 7.48
N LEU A 207 4.24 -10.41 7.88
CA LEU A 207 3.11 -11.27 8.23
C LEU A 207 2.25 -10.63 9.33
N ILE A 208 2.85 -10.17 10.43
CA ILE A 208 2.10 -9.49 11.50
C ILE A 208 1.37 -8.26 10.97
N GLN A 209 1.97 -7.48 10.06
CA GLN A 209 1.33 -6.31 9.47
C GLN A 209 0.14 -6.68 8.57
N ILE A 210 0.25 -7.77 7.80
CA ILE A 210 -0.87 -8.33 7.03
C ILE A 210 -2.01 -8.72 7.96
N LEU A 211 -1.72 -9.43 9.06
CA LEU A 211 -2.72 -9.86 10.03
C LEU A 211 -3.41 -8.68 10.72
N ILE A 212 -2.67 -7.58 10.99
CA ILE A 212 -3.25 -6.33 11.50
C ILE A 212 -4.17 -5.70 10.44
N GLY A 213 -3.72 -5.64 9.19
CA GLY A 213 -4.51 -5.11 8.09
C GLY A 213 -5.82 -5.89 7.84
N LYS A 214 -5.82 -7.18 8.12
CA LYS A 214 -7.00 -8.05 8.04
C LYS A 214 -7.85 -8.07 9.30
N ASN A 215 -7.51 -7.30 10.34
CA ASN A 215 -8.14 -7.25 11.65
C ASN A 215 -8.13 -8.59 12.44
N ILE A 216 -7.21 -9.50 12.09
CA ILE A 216 -6.92 -10.72 12.87
C ILE A 216 -6.10 -10.36 14.11
N LEU A 217 -5.14 -9.47 13.95
CA LEU A 217 -4.43 -8.80 15.03
C LEU A 217 -4.83 -7.33 15.05
N ILE A 218 -4.66 -6.68 16.19
CA ILE A 218 -4.84 -5.25 16.36
C ILE A 218 -3.57 -4.62 16.94
N SER A 219 -3.32 -3.38 16.58
CA SER A 219 -2.25 -2.59 17.18
C SER A 219 -2.83 -1.31 17.74
N TYR A 220 -2.56 -1.03 19.01
CA TYR A 220 -3.04 0.17 19.68
C TYR A 220 -1.98 0.76 20.60
N HIS A 221 -2.14 2.04 20.90
CA HIS A 221 -1.20 2.78 21.75
C HIS A 221 -1.48 2.46 23.22
N LYS A 222 -0.42 2.12 23.99
CA LYS A 222 -0.50 1.93 25.43
C LYS A 222 0.78 2.46 26.11
N GLY A 223 0.63 3.46 26.95
CA GLY A 223 1.78 4.13 27.57
C GLY A 223 2.70 4.79 26.54
N TYR A 224 3.97 4.42 26.52
CA TYR A 224 4.98 4.99 25.63
C TYR A 224 5.13 4.30 24.26
N GLY A 225 4.25 3.37 23.89
CA GLY A 225 4.41 2.65 22.62
C GLY A 225 3.17 1.91 22.15
N PHE A 226 3.30 1.35 20.94
CA PHE A 226 2.28 0.48 20.36
C PHE A 226 2.48 -0.95 20.82
N ILE A 227 1.39 -1.62 21.18
CA ILE A 227 1.34 -3.04 21.50
C ILE A 227 0.47 -3.77 20.47
N ILE A 228 0.71 -5.08 20.31
CA ILE A 228 -0.04 -5.95 19.41
C ILE A 228 -0.89 -6.90 20.25
N ASP A 229 -2.16 -7.02 19.92
CA ASP A 229 -3.10 -7.94 20.56
C ASP A 229 -3.93 -8.70 19.53
N VAL A 230 -4.65 -9.72 19.95
CA VAL A 230 -5.53 -10.48 19.08
C VAL A 230 -6.79 -9.66 18.77
N GLY A 231 -7.16 -9.59 17.49
CA GLY A 231 -8.35 -8.93 16.99
C GLY A 231 -9.62 -9.72 17.23
N LYS A 232 -10.74 -9.23 16.72
CA LYS A 232 -12.06 -9.86 16.90
C LYS A 232 -12.41 -10.87 15.81
N LYS A 233 -11.71 -10.86 14.66
CA LYS A 233 -11.96 -11.82 13.58
C LYS A 233 -11.39 -13.19 13.91
N ASN A 234 -12.20 -14.22 13.72
CA ASN A 234 -11.76 -15.60 13.86
C ASN A 234 -10.98 -16.04 12.62
N ILE A 235 -9.94 -16.87 12.80
CA ILE A 235 -9.16 -17.44 11.68
C ILE A 235 -10.05 -18.31 10.78
N ASP A 236 -11.03 -19.01 11.37
CA ASP A 236 -11.92 -19.92 10.65
C ASP A 236 -12.86 -19.22 9.65
N GLU A 237 -12.91 -17.87 9.68
CA GLU A 237 -13.65 -17.04 8.72
C GLU A 237 -12.82 -16.65 7.48
N LEU A 238 -11.56 -17.10 7.39
CA LEU A 238 -10.58 -16.69 6.37
C LEU A 238 -10.08 -17.84 5.48
N ILE A 239 -10.61 -19.05 5.68
CA ILE A 239 -10.30 -20.26 4.89
C ILE A 239 -11.42 -20.52 3.89
#